data_5ffc2077c617bf76fca08d9c60a8e4d7
#
_entry.id   5ffc2077c617bf76fca08d9c60a8e4d7
#
_cell.length_a   1.000
_cell.length_b   1.000
_cell.length_c   1.000
_cell.angle_alpha   90.00
_cell.angle_beta   90.00
_cell.angle_gamma   90.00
#
_symmetry.space_group_name_H-M   'P 1'
#
loop_
_entity.id
_entity.type
_entity.pdbx_description
1 polymer ?
#
loop_
_entity_poly.entity_id
_entity_poly.type
_entity_poly.pdbx_seq_one_letter_code
_entity_poly.pdbx_strand_id
1 'polypeptide(L)'
;AITPIEVGRGYFVQTAQNDTLKFNGLALNNGNYNLACSRTGTTNFYRGFNLVSNPYASYLDFDQVTRTNLLPTMWYRTADPLQTMVFDTYNAQSGLGTSLSGIAVNQFIPPLQSFWVKIPDGFTTGSLGMTNAMRSHHTVGFEGLKSTALDFPAFLRLNLEDGLRKDQLIVYMDQQQSAQIDGFDAEK
;
A
#
# COMPACT_ATOMS: atom_id res chain seq x y z
N ALA A 1 3.49 31.78 -0.79
CA ALA A 1 3.42 31.08 -2.08
C ALA A 1 2.61 29.80 -1.88
N ILE A 2 1.62 29.54 -2.72
CA ILE A 2 0.87 28.27 -2.72
C ILE A 2 1.71 27.29 -3.53
N THR A 3 2.24 26.26 -2.89
CA THR A 3 2.92 25.19 -3.61
C THR A 3 1.85 24.30 -4.25
N PRO A 4 1.86 24.10 -5.55
CA PRO A 4 0.93 23.18 -6.20
C PRO A 4 1.08 21.75 -5.66
N ILE A 5 -0.03 21.07 -5.48
CA ILE A 5 -0.02 19.63 -5.18
C ILE A 5 0.38 18.89 -6.45
N GLU A 6 1.45 18.10 -6.36
CA GLU A 6 1.91 17.26 -7.48
C GLU A 6 1.04 16.00 -7.59
N VAL A 7 0.65 15.67 -8.81
CA VAL A 7 -0.17 14.49 -9.09
C VAL A 7 0.58 13.22 -8.75
N GLY A 8 -0.05 12.33 -8.01
CA GLY A 8 0.52 11.04 -7.60
C GLY A 8 1.48 11.11 -6.41
N ARG A 9 1.88 12.31 -5.97
CA ARG A 9 2.65 12.48 -4.74
C ARG A 9 1.73 12.38 -3.52
N GLY A 10 2.15 11.66 -2.50
CA GLY A 10 1.42 11.56 -1.24
C GLY A 10 1.72 12.73 -0.30
N TYR A 11 0.72 13.11 0.47
CA TYR A 11 0.81 14.20 1.44
C TYR A 11 0.18 13.77 2.77
N PHE A 12 0.75 14.27 3.87
CA PHE A 12 0.09 14.25 5.16
C PHE A 12 -0.61 15.58 5.39
N VAL A 13 -1.86 15.51 5.82
CA VAL A 13 -2.62 16.69 6.22
C VAL A 13 -2.98 16.56 7.69
N GLN A 14 -2.69 17.60 8.44
CA GLN A 14 -3.11 17.72 9.83
C GLN A 14 -4.09 18.88 9.94
N THR A 15 -5.27 18.61 10.45
CA THR A 15 -6.30 19.62 10.74
C THR A 15 -6.44 19.79 12.26
N ALA A 16 -6.73 21.01 12.70
CA ALA A 16 -6.93 21.28 14.12
C ALA A 16 -8.28 20.74 14.66
N GLN A 17 -9.20 20.47 13.77
CA GLN A 17 -10.54 19.94 14.04
C GLN A 17 -10.94 18.98 12.92
N ASN A 18 -12.02 18.22 13.13
CA ASN A 18 -12.63 17.43 12.06
C ASN A 18 -13.04 18.36 10.91
N ASP A 19 -12.48 18.14 9.75
CA ASP A 19 -12.73 18.92 8.55
C ASP A 19 -12.86 18.02 7.31
N THR A 20 -13.43 18.57 6.24
CA THR A 20 -13.59 17.89 4.96
C THR A 20 -12.58 18.47 3.97
N LEU A 21 -11.65 17.64 3.51
CA LEU A 21 -10.74 18.00 2.44
C LEU A 21 -11.51 18.06 1.10
N LYS A 22 -11.47 19.23 0.46
CA LYS A 22 -12.09 19.44 -0.84
C LYS A 22 -11.00 19.60 -1.90
N PHE A 23 -11.02 18.73 -2.88
CA PHE A 23 -10.15 18.82 -4.05
C PHE A 23 -10.93 19.46 -5.20
N ASN A 24 -10.51 20.66 -5.61
CA ASN A 24 -11.09 21.35 -6.75
C ASN A 24 -10.05 21.43 -7.86
N GLY A 25 -10.41 21.06 -9.09
CA GLY A 25 -9.47 21.14 -10.20
C GLY A 25 -9.99 20.49 -11.46
N LEU A 26 -9.33 20.80 -12.55
CA LEU A 26 -9.56 20.22 -13.85
C LEU A 26 -9.15 18.76 -13.85
N ALA A 27 -10.08 17.94 -14.22
CA ALA A 27 -9.85 16.53 -14.51
C ALA A 27 -9.11 15.79 -13.39
N LEU A 28 -9.88 15.23 -12.48
CA LEU A 28 -9.40 14.11 -11.71
C LEU A 28 -9.04 13.00 -12.69
N ASN A 29 -7.98 13.21 -13.27
CA ASN A 29 -6.99 12.39 -13.93
C ASN A 29 -7.49 11.15 -14.66
N ASN A 30 -7.33 11.19 -15.94
CA ASN A 30 -7.48 10.03 -16.82
C ASN A 30 -6.19 9.76 -17.63
N GLY A 31 -5.04 10.20 -17.13
CA GLY A 31 -3.73 10.02 -17.77
C GLY A 31 -2.97 8.81 -17.28
N ASN A 32 -1.80 8.62 -17.86
CA ASN A 32 -0.79 7.68 -17.38
C ASN A 32 0.23 8.44 -16.56
N TYR A 33 0.61 7.89 -15.42
CA TYR A 33 1.56 8.49 -14.49
C TYR A 33 2.71 7.53 -14.24
N ASN A 34 3.92 8.05 -14.28
CA ASN A 34 5.12 7.32 -13.86
C ASN A 34 5.82 8.14 -12.78
N LEU A 35 5.64 7.73 -11.54
CA LEU A 35 6.16 8.43 -10.37
C LEU A 35 7.58 7.97 -10.10
N ALA A 36 8.52 8.90 -10.13
CA ALA A 36 9.89 8.63 -9.74
C ALA A 36 9.99 8.49 -8.23
N CYS A 37 10.62 7.41 -7.79
CA CYS A 37 10.95 7.12 -6.40
C CYS A 37 12.47 7.19 -6.20
N SER A 38 12.90 7.59 -5.02
CA SER A 38 14.31 7.72 -4.69
C SER A 38 14.65 7.08 -3.35
N ARG A 39 15.90 6.61 -3.22
CA ARG A 39 16.48 6.08 -2.00
C ARG A 39 17.83 6.72 -1.76
N THR A 40 18.04 7.26 -0.58
CA THR A 40 19.33 7.82 -0.18
C THR A 40 20.20 6.74 0.43
N GLY A 41 21.25 6.34 -0.27
CA GLY A 41 22.16 5.25 0.11
C GLY A 41 21.57 3.86 -0.20
N THR A 42 22.44 2.89 -0.31
CA THR A 42 22.10 1.52 -0.77
C THR A 42 21.87 0.53 0.35
N THR A 43 22.32 0.84 1.57
CA THR A 43 22.34 -0.08 2.71
C THR A 43 21.80 0.60 3.96
N ASN A 44 20.52 0.64 4.15
CA ASN A 44 19.89 1.01 5.41
C ASN A 44 18.41 0.63 5.34
N PHE A 45 18.00 -0.27 6.19
CA PHE A 45 16.65 -0.81 6.28
C PHE A 45 15.53 0.25 6.30
N TYR A 46 15.73 1.33 7.03
CA TYR A 46 14.73 2.40 7.18
C TYR A 46 14.67 3.39 6.02
N ARG A 47 15.49 3.21 4.99
CA ARG A 47 15.52 4.11 3.83
C ARG A 47 14.76 3.50 2.64
N GLY A 48 14.46 4.35 1.66
CA GLY A 48 13.82 3.93 0.42
C GLY A 48 12.31 4.04 0.43
N PHE A 49 11.69 4.42 1.55
CA PHE A 49 10.25 4.70 1.58
C PHE A 49 9.90 5.98 0.84
N ASN A 50 8.89 5.90 -0.01
CA ASN A 50 8.33 7.02 -0.77
C ASN A 50 6.83 7.07 -0.53
N LEU A 51 6.31 8.24 -0.15
CA LEU A 51 4.88 8.46 -0.01
C LEU A 51 4.31 8.89 -1.36
N VAL A 52 3.44 8.07 -1.90
CA VAL A 52 2.77 8.25 -3.19
C VAL A 52 1.25 8.26 -2.99
N SER A 53 0.47 8.60 -4.00
CA SER A 53 -0.98 8.57 -3.91
C SER A 53 -1.62 8.01 -5.19
N ASN A 54 -2.80 7.43 -5.05
CA ASN A 54 -3.66 7.13 -6.17
C ASN A 54 -4.06 8.45 -6.86
N PRO A 55 -3.67 8.69 -8.13
CA PRO A 55 -3.97 9.95 -8.82
C PRO A 55 -5.39 10.02 -9.36
N TYR A 56 -6.16 8.95 -9.26
CA TYR A 56 -7.48 8.83 -9.90
C TYR A 56 -8.63 9.06 -8.93
N ALA A 57 -9.77 9.48 -9.46
CA ALA A 57 -11.04 9.57 -8.75
C ALA A 57 -11.79 8.22 -8.66
N SER A 58 -11.10 7.11 -8.88
CA SER A 58 -11.58 5.74 -8.79
C SER A 58 -10.58 4.90 -7.99
N TYR A 59 -10.98 3.72 -7.58
CA TYR A 59 -10.02 2.76 -7.03
C TYR A 59 -8.93 2.42 -8.04
N LEU A 60 -7.73 2.19 -7.55
CA LEU A 60 -6.58 1.71 -8.31
C LEU A 60 -6.24 0.30 -7.82
N ASP A 61 -6.11 -0.64 -8.75
CA ASP A 61 -5.71 -2.00 -8.45
C ASP A 61 -4.18 -2.07 -8.36
N PHE A 62 -3.64 -2.24 -7.15
CA PHE A 62 -2.20 -2.29 -6.90
C PHE A 62 -1.52 -3.50 -7.54
N ASP A 63 -2.24 -4.61 -7.76
CA ASP A 63 -1.68 -5.77 -8.43
C ASP A 63 -1.30 -5.46 -9.89
N GLN A 64 -2.05 -4.58 -10.53
CA GLN A 64 -1.81 -4.13 -11.91
C GLN A 64 -0.73 -3.05 -12.02
N VAL A 65 -0.40 -2.37 -10.94
CA VAL A 65 0.56 -1.25 -10.96
C VAL A 65 1.96 -1.74 -11.33
N THR A 66 2.60 -1.05 -12.29
CA THR A 66 3.97 -1.36 -12.71
C THR A 66 4.97 -0.86 -11.66
N ARG A 67 5.77 -1.77 -11.12
CA ARG A 67 6.77 -1.51 -10.09
C ARG A 67 8.16 -1.77 -10.63
N THR A 68 8.98 -0.73 -10.77
CA THR A 68 10.37 -0.86 -11.18
C THR A 68 11.27 -0.55 -9.99
N ASN A 69 12.08 -1.50 -9.55
CA ASN A 69 12.94 -1.40 -8.37
C ASN A 69 12.14 -0.99 -7.10
N LEU A 70 10.94 -1.51 -6.96
CA LEU A 70 10.09 -1.35 -5.79
C LEU A 70 9.69 -2.72 -5.24
N LEU A 71 9.57 -2.82 -3.92
CA LEU A 71 9.00 -4.01 -3.29
C LEU A 71 7.53 -4.17 -3.72
N PRO A 72 7.01 -5.40 -3.77
CA PRO A 72 5.60 -5.66 -4.08
C PRO A 72 4.64 -5.25 -2.95
N THR A 73 5.16 -4.73 -1.85
CA THR A 73 4.38 -4.33 -0.69
C THR A 73 4.03 -2.84 -0.72
N MET A 74 2.82 -2.51 -0.31
CA MET A 74 2.40 -1.16 0.06
C MET A 74 2.04 -1.10 1.54
N TRP A 75 2.21 0.09 2.13
CA TRP A 75 1.91 0.35 3.55
C TRP A 75 0.94 1.52 3.66
N TYR A 76 -0.06 1.37 4.51
CA TYR A 76 -0.94 2.44 4.95
C TYR A 76 -0.59 2.83 6.37
N ARG A 77 -0.44 4.13 6.62
CA ARG A 77 -0.38 4.63 7.98
C ARG A 77 -1.81 4.80 8.50
N THR A 78 -2.15 4.01 9.48
CA THR A 78 -3.48 3.91 10.08
C THR A 78 -3.39 4.14 11.59
N ALA A 79 -4.50 4.07 12.28
CA ALA A 79 -4.53 4.08 13.73
C ALA A 79 -5.19 2.79 14.22
N ASP A 80 -4.64 2.18 15.25
CA ASP A 80 -5.27 1.08 15.96
C ASP A 80 -6.48 1.57 16.79
N PRO A 81 -7.26 0.68 17.41
CA PRO A 81 -8.39 1.07 18.26
C PRO A 81 -8.01 1.97 19.45
N LEU A 82 -6.73 1.98 19.86
CA LEU A 82 -6.20 2.84 20.93
C LEU A 82 -5.67 4.18 20.41
N GLN A 83 -5.89 4.50 19.14
CA GLN A 83 -5.39 5.70 18.45
C GLN A 83 -3.86 5.75 18.32
N THR A 84 -3.18 4.63 18.48
CA THR A 84 -1.74 4.51 18.19
C THR A 84 -1.55 4.41 16.69
N MET A 85 -0.59 5.15 16.15
CA MET A 85 -0.27 5.10 14.73
C MET A 85 0.45 3.78 14.41
N VAL A 86 -0.14 3.01 13.51
CA VAL A 86 0.34 1.71 13.05
C VAL A 86 0.45 1.69 11.53
N PHE A 87 1.04 0.63 10.99
CA PHE A 87 1.07 0.38 9.56
C PHE A 87 0.30 -0.89 9.21
N ASP A 88 -0.69 -0.74 8.37
CA ASP A 88 -1.34 -1.86 7.69
C ASP A 88 -0.65 -2.08 6.34
N THR A 89 -0.52 -3.32 5.91
CA THR A 89 0.23 -3.65 4.69
C THR A 89 -0.59 -4.52 3.74
N TYR A 90 -0.26 -4.44 2.46
CA TYR A 90 -0.69 -5.39 1.45
C TYR A 90 0.51 -5.76 0.57
N ASN A 91 0.67 -7.05 0.30
CA ASN A 91 1.71 -7.55 -0.58
C ASN A 91 1.10 -8.14 -1.86
N ALA A 92 1.38 -7.51 -3.01
CA ALA A 92 0.83 -7.88 -4.30
C ALA A 92 1.36 -9.22 -4.84
N GLN A 93 2.49 -9.72 -4.32
CA GLN A 93 3.06 -11.00 -4.76
C GLN A 93 2.35 -12.17 -4.06
N SER A 94 2.04 -12.03 -2.78
CA SER A 94 1.28 -13.03 -2.02
C SER A 94 -0.23 -12.86 -2.10
N GLY A 95 -0.73 -11.69 -2.49
CA GLY A 95 -2.15 -11.34 -2.46
C GLY A 95 -2.71 -11.16 -1.04
N LEU A 96 -1.84 -11.00 -0.04
CA LEU A 96 -2.24 -10.97 1.37
C LEU A 96 -2.07 -9.58 1.99
N GLY A 97 -3.05 -9.20 2.80
CA GLY A 97 -3.01 -8.00 3.63
C GLY A 97 -2.85 -8.34 5.12
N THR A 98 -2.10 -7.51 5.85
CA THR A 98 -2.04 -7.52 7.32
C THR A 98 -2.62 -6.23 7.86
N SER A 99 -3.37 -6.31 8.94
CA SER A 99 -4.01 -5.16 9.55
C SER A 99 -3.84 -5.16 11.06
N LEU A 100 -3.33 -4.05 11.58
CA LEU A 100 -3.28 -3.74 13.01
C LEU A 100 -4.41 -2.79 13.42
N SER A 101 -4.94 -2.01 12.46
CA SER A 101 -6.07 -1.12 12.68
C SER A 101 -7.41 -1.87 12.81
N GLY A 102 -7.48 -3.13 12.39
CA GLY A 102 -8.72 -3.90 12.27
C GLY A 102 -9.48 -3.68 10.96
N ILE A 103 -8.98 -2.81 10.09
CA ILE A 103 -9.55 -2.57 8.76
C ILE A 103 -8.90 -3.52 7.77
N ALA A 104 -9.67 -4.34 7.07
CA ALA A 104 -9.12 -5.24 6.06
C ALA A 104 -8.42 -4.47 4.94
N VAL A 105 -7.19 -4.87 4.62
CA VAL A 105 -6.40 -4.28 3.52
C VAL A 105 -6.31 -5.27 2.37
N ASN A 106 -6.59 -4.79 1.18
CA ASN A 106 -6.54 -5.54 -0.06
C ASN A 106 -5.83 -4.72 -1.15
N GLN A 107 -5.80 -5.23 -2.39
CA GLN A 107 -5.15 -4.60 -3.53
C GLN A 107 -5.77 -3.26 -3.98
N PHE A 108 -7.00 -2.94 -3.56
CA PHE A 108 -7.70 -1.76 -4.06
C PHE A 108 -7.38 -0.51 -3.24
N ILE A 109 -6.69 0.43 -3.85
CA ILE A 109 -6.35 1.72 -3.24
C ILE A 109 -7.48 2.71 -3.49
N PRO A 110 -8.10 3.27 -2.43
CA PRO A 110 -9.18 4.25 -2.57
C PRO A 110 -8.76 5.48 -3.39
N PRO A 111 -9.75 6.22 -3.95
CA PRO A 111 -9.48 7.48 -4.66
C PRO A 111 -8.66 8.44 -3.82
N LEU A 112 -7.60 9.02 -4.41
CA LEU A 112 -6.72 10.02 -3.79
C LEU A 112 -6.00 9.56 -2.49
N GLN A 113 -6.10 8.28 -2.14
CA GLN A 113 -5.45 7.73 -0.95
C GLN A 113 -3.94 7.71 -1.12
N SER A 114 -3.22 8.23 -0.11
CA SER A 114 -1.77 8.11 -0.01
C SER A 114 -1.36 6.78 0.62
N PHE A 115 -0.26 6.22 0.13
CA PHE A 115 0.33 4.99 0.62
C PHE A 115 1.85 5.03 0.43
N TRP A 116 2.57 4.20 1.17
CA TRP A 116 4.01 4.08 1.05
C TRP A 116 4.39 2.94 0.11
N VAL A 117 5.46 3.16 -0.65
CA VAL A 117 6.18 2.13 -1.40
C VAL A 117 7.65 2.20 -1.04
N LYS A 118 8.40 1.10 -1.22
CA LYS A 118 9.80 1.03 -0.80
C LYS A 118 10.70 0.56 -1.92
N ILE A 119 11.81 1.25 -2.11
CA ILE A 119 12.93 0.79 -2.93
C ILE A 119 13.78 -0.13 -2.07
N PRO A 120 14.01 -1.40 -2.48
CA PRO A 120 14.83 -2.35 -1.74
C PRO A 120 16.31 -1.94 -1.70
N ASP A 121 17.08 -2.62 -0.87
CA ASP A 121 18.52 -2.49 -0.82
C ASP A 121 19.14 -2.82 -2.18
N GLY A 122 20.26 -2.20 -2.49
CA GLY A 122 20.96 -2.37 -3.79
C GLY A 122 20.50 -1.39 -4.89
N PHE A 123 19.37 -0.70 -4.72
CA PHE A 123 18.88 0.29 -5.67
C PHE A 123 18.80 1.68 -5.03
N THR A 124 19.04 2.73 -5.83
CA THR A 124 18.91 4.13 -5.41
C THR A 124 17.71 4.83 -6.04
N THR A 125 17.18 4.25 -7.12
CA THR A 125 16.02 4.78 -7.85
C THR A 125 15.05 3.68 -8.20
N GLY A 126 13.79 4.05 -8.29
CA GLY A 126 12.69 3.19 -8.73
C GLY A 126 11.57 4.02 -9.34
N SER A 127 10.54 3.37 -9.84
CA SER A 127 9.35 4.07 -10.33
C SER A 127 8.08 3.25 -10.16
N LEU A 128 6.97 3.98 -10.02
CA LEU A 128 5.62 3.44 -9.92
C LEU A 128 4.81 3.92 -11.12
N GLY A 129 4.48 3.01 -12.04
CA GLY A 129 3.69 3.30 -13.25
C GLY A 129 2.21 2.99 -13.03
N MET A 130 1.35 3.97 -13.27
CA MET A 130 -0.10 3.86 -13.15
C MET A 130 -0.79 4.29 -14.43
N THR A 131 -1.78 3.53 -14.90
CA THR A 131 -2.53 3.81 -16.12
C THR A 131 -4.03 3.71 -15.89
N ASN A 132 -4.82 4.24 -16.81
CA ASN A 132 -6.28 4.13 -16.76
C ASN A 132 -6.78 2.67 -16.73
N ALA A 133 -6.06 1.74 -17.35
CA ALA A 133 -6.43 0.33 -17.38
C ALA A 133 -6.37 -0.34 -15.99
N MET A 134 -5.61 0.23 -15.08
CA MET A 134 -5.43 -0.27 -13.69
C MET A 134 -6.51 0.26 -12.73
N ARG A 135 -7.44 1.07 -13.22
CA ARG A 135 -8.55 1.60 -12.42
C ARG A 135 -9.61 0.53 -12.22
N SER A 136 -10.21 0.52 -11.05
CA SER A 136 -11.24 -0.44 -10.68
C SER A 136 -12.52 0.27 -10.19
N HIS A 137 -13.65 -0.35 -10.44
CA HIS A 137 -14.94 0.01 -9.86
C HIS A 137 -15.23 -0.87 -8.64
N HIS A 138 -14.32 -0.83 -7.67
CA HIS A 138 -14.53 -1.55 -6.41
C HIS A 138 -15.67 -0.89 -5.64
N THR A 139 -16.71 -1.67 -5.32
CA THR A 139 -17.81 -1.21 -4.46
C THR A 139 -17.53 -1.66 -3.03
N VAL A 140 -17.31 -0.70 -2.14
CA VAL A 140 -17.19 -0.97 -0.70
C VAL A 140 -18.45 -1.69 -0.21
N GLY A 141 -18.29 -2.86 0.40
CA GLY A 141 -19.39 -3.65 0.93
C GLY A 141 -19.71 -4.95 0.19
N PHE A 142 -19.11 -5.18 -0.98
CA PHE A 142 -19.10 -6.50 -1.63
C PHE A 142 -17.75 -7.18 -1.43
N GLU A 143 -17.33 -7.25 -0.19
CA GLU A 143 -16.19 -8.06 0.21
C GLU A 143 -16.49 -9.51 -0.14
N GLY A 144 -16.01 -9.90 -1.32
CA GLY A 144 -15.58 -11.25 -1.63
C GLY A 144 -16.43 -12.42 -1.23
N LEU A 145 -17.74 -12.38 -1.40
CA LEU A 145 -18.54 -13.62 -1.40
C LEU A 145 -18.43 -14.38 -2.73
N LYS A 146 -17.55 -13.96 -3.62
CA LYS A 146 -17.09 -14.74 -4.76
C LYS A 146 -15.57 -14.87 -4.71
N SER A 147 -15.09 -15.53 -3.69
CA SER A 147 -13.91 -16.35 -3.83
C SER A 147 -14.26 -17.43 -4.86
N THR A 148 -13.95 -17.19 -6.13
CA THR A 148 -13.47 -18.30 -6.93
C THR A 148 -12.29 -18.81 -6.14
N ALA A 149 -12.33 -20.08 -5.72
CA ALA A 149 -11.25 -20.71 -5.01
C ALA A 149 -9.96 -20.51 -5.84
N LEU A 150 -9.25 -19.43 -5.57
CA LEU A 150 -7.85 -19.36 -5.89
C LEU A 150 -7.23 -20.38 -4.94
N ASP A 151 -6.52 -21.32 -5.52
CA ASP A 151 -5.73 -22.30 -4.77
C ASP A 151 -4.65 -21.51 -4.03
N PHE A 152 -5.02 -20.91 -2.91
CA PHE A 152 -4.07 -20.19 -2.06
C PHE A 152 -3.17 -21.24 -1.44
N PRO A 153 -1.86 -21.12 -1.62
CA PRO A 153 -0.95 -21.95 -0.87
C PRO A 153 -1.24 -21.82 0.62
N ALA A 154 -0.99 -22.87 1.37
CA ALA A 154 -1.29 -22.90 2.78
C ALA A 154 -0.55 -21.77 3.51
N PHE A 155 -1.26 -20.93 4.23
CA PHE A 155 -0.68 -19.92 5.10
C PHE A 155 -1.21 -20.06 6.52
N LEU A 156 -0.39 -19.68 7.49
CA LEU A 156 -0.75 -19.58 8.88
C LEU A 156 -0.78 -18.10 9.27
N ARG A 157 -1.93 -17.63 9.74
CA ARG A 157 -2.08 -16.28 10.28
C ARG A 157 -2.05 -16.36 11.81
N LEU A 158 -1.04 -15.75 12.41
CA LEU A 158 -0.88 -15.64 13.86
C LEU A 158 -1.26 -14.21 14.27
N ASN A 159 -2.20 -14.08 15.19
CA ASN A 159 -2.54 -12.82 15.82
C ASN A 159 -2.00 -12.86 17.26
N LEU A 160 -1.20 -11.86 17.62
CA LEU A 160 -0.68 -11.67 18.96
C LEU A 160 -1.40 -10.48 19.59
N GLU A 161 -2.06 -10.70 20.72
CA GLU A 161 -2.80 -9.66 21.44
C GLU A 161 -2.44 -9.70 22.91
N ASP A 162 -2.12 -8.57 23.50
CA ASP A 162 -1.87 -8.41 24.96
C ASP A 162 -2.99 -7.63 25.68
N GLY A 163 -4.12 -7.43 24.99
CA GLY A 163 -5.27 -6.64 25.47
C GLY A 163 -5.15 -5.15 25.18
N LEU A 164 -3.96 -4.64 24.91
CA LEU A 164 -3.68 -3.25 24.56
C LEU A 164 -3.09 -3.10 23.17
N ARG A 165 -2.34 -4.09 22.72
CA ARG A 165 -1.62 -4.09 21.45
C ARG A 165 -1.98 -5.33 20.65
N LYS A 166 -1.98 -5.16 19.34
CA LYS A 166 -2.18 -6.25 18.39
C LYS A 166 -1.01 -6.28 17.42
N ASP A 167 -0.53 -7.48 17.12
CA ASP A 167 0.40 -7.74 16.04
C ASP A 167 -0.07 -8.93 15.22
N GLN A 168 0.29 -8.96 13.95
CA GLN A 168 -0.12 -10.01 13.03
C GLN A 168 1.07 -10.48 12.22
N LEU A 169 1.28 -11.80 12.21
CA LEU A 169 2.27 -12.47 11.37
C LEU A 169 1.55 -13.42 10.43
N ILE A 170 1.92 -13.41 9.16
CA ILE A 170 1.51 -14.41 8.19
C ILE A 170 2.72 -15.25 7.83
N VAL A 171 2.63 -16.55 8.05
CA VAL A 171 3.60 -17.54 7.60
C VAL A 171 3.04 -18.20 6.35
N TYR A 172 3.72 -18.01 5.26
CA TYR A 172 3.36 -18.56 3.97
C TYR A 172 4.16 -19.85 3.74
N MET A 173 3.49 -20.91 3.31
CA MET A 173 4.13 -22.22 3.06
C MET A 173 4.06 -22.52 1.57
N ASP A 174 5.16 -22.33 0.88
CA ASP A 174 5.33 -22.73 -0.52
C ASP A 174 6.67 -23.43 -0.67
N GLN A 175 6.70 -24.51 -1.42
CA GLN A 175 7.93 -25.29 -1.67
C GLN A 175 8.98 -24.55 -2.50
N GLN A 176 8.60 -23.46 -3.16
CA GLN A 176 9.49 -22.66 -4.01
C GLN A 176 10.03 -21.40 -3.32
N GLN A 177 9.69 -21.19 -2.04
CA GLN A 177 10.07 -19.98 -1.32
C GLN A 177 11.44 -20.11 -0.64
N SER A 178 12.13 -18.97 -0.54
CA SER A 178 13.39 -18.84 0.18
C SER A 178 13.16 -18.70 1.69
N ALA A 179 14.09 -19.21 2.50
CA ALA A 179 14.14 -18.91 3.93
C ALA A 179 14.75 -17.52 4.22
N GLN A 180 15.14 -16.77 3.19
CA GLN A 180 15.65 -15.41 3.29
C GLN A 180 14.55 -14.42 2.89
N ILE A 181 14.63 -13.19 3.41
CA ILE A 181 13.70 -12.11 3.06
C ILE A 181 13.69 -11.92 1.55
N ASP A 182 12.55 -12.07 0.94
CA ASP A 182 12.33 -11.91 -0.49
C ASP A 182 11.04 -11.10 -0.80
N GLY A 183 10.57 -11.12 -2.04
CA GLY A 183 9.42 -10.35 -2.47
C GLY A 183 8.08 -10.77 -1.86
N PHE A 184 8.00 -11.94 -1.21
CA PHE A 184 6.80 -12.39 -0.49
C PHE A 184 6.73 -11.88 0.95
N ASP A 185 7.84 -11.37 1.48
CA ASP A 185 7.90 -10.84 2.83
C ASP A 185 7.45 -9.38 2.88
N ALA A 186 6.61 -9.06 3.84
CA ALA A 186 6.21 -7.70 4.16
C ALA A 186 6.93 -7.26 5.43
N GLU A 187 7.85 -6.32 5.29
CA GLU A 187 8.50 -5.69 6.43
C GLU A 187 7.53 -4.75 7.16
N LYS A 188 7.51 -4.79 8.47
CA LYS A 188 6.72 -3.90 9.33
C LYS A 188 7.55 -2.81 9.97
#